data_0ed8afbdb7312e3af4f3464fc1969e42
#
_entry.id   0ed8afbdb7312e3af4f3464fc1969e42
#
_cell.length_a   1.000
_cell.length_b   1.000
_cell.length_c   1.000
_cell.angle_alpha   90.00
_cell.angle_beta   90.00
_cell.angle_gamma   90.00
#
_symmetry.space_group_name_H-M   'P 1'
#
loop_
_entity.id
_entity.type
_entity.pdbx_description
1 polymer ?
#
loop_
_entity_poly.entity_id
_entity_poly.type
_entity_poly.pdbx_seq_one_letter_code
_entity_poly.pdbx_strand_id
1 'polypeptide(L)' 'MPCVGPDGKPTESGIAMLRALKAGKTSAEDVAAVTGRPLYRVRSGLRDLVGAGLASESGETYALTKEGAAIL' A
#
# COMPACT_ATOMS: atom_id res chain seq x y z
N MET A 1 -6.43 -4.94 -10.46
CA MET A 1 -7.41 -4.22 -9.64
C MET A 1 -6.73 -3.02 -8.99
N PRO A 2 -7.25 -1.79 -9.15
CA PRO A 2 -6.61 -0.62 -8.58
C PRO A 2 -6.71 -0.62 -7.06
N CYS A 3 -5.70 -0.07 -6.40
CA CYS A 3 -5.70 0.08 -4.95
C CYS A 3 -6.31 1.41 -4.51
N VAL A 4 -6.56 2.29 -5.46
CA VAL A 4 -7.19 3.59 -5.21
C VAL A 4 -8.37 3.72 -6.15
N GLY A 5 -9.53 4.08 -5.61
CA GLY A 5 -10.73 4.25 -6.40
C GLY A 5 -10.77 5.60 -7.12
N PRO A 6 -11.79 5.81 -7.98
CA PRO A 6 -11.90 7.05 -8.76
C PRO A 6 -12.13 8.29 -7.90
N ASP A 7 -12.53 8.12 -6.65
CA ASP A 7 -12.71 9.21 -5.70
C ASP A 7 -11.43 9.53 -4.91
N GLY A 8 -10.32 8.87 -5.24
CA GLY A 8 -9.05 9.05 -4.55
C GLY A 8 -8.93 8.29 -3.24
N LYS A 9 -9.94 7.53 -2.86
CA LYS A 9 -9.91 6.73 -1.64
C LYS A 9 -9.39 5.33 -1.93
N PRO A 10 -8.68 4.70 -0.98
CA PRO A 10 -8.16 3.36 -1.21
C PRO A 10 -9.30 2.34 -1.28
N THR A 11 -9.11 1.35 -2.15
CA THR A 11 -10.00 0.21 -2.23
C THR A 11 -9.69 -0.74 -1.06
N GLU A 12 -10.48 -1.82 -0.95
CA GLU A 12 -10.24 -2.85 0.05
C GLU A 12 -8.82 -3.41 -0.04
N SER A 13 -8.32 -3.62 -1.26
CA SER A 13 -6.94 -4.07 -1.48
C SER A 13 -5.94 -3.04 -0.99
N GLY A 14 -6.19 -1.76 -1.25
CA GLY A 14 -5.33 -0.68 -0.78
C GLY A 14 -5.28 -0.61 0.75
N ILE A 15 -6.43 -0.75 1.39
CA ILE A 15 -6.51 -0.76 2.86
C ILE A 15 -5.68 -1.92 3.44
N ALA A 16 -5.79 -3.11 2.84
CA ALA A 16 -5.01 -4.26 3.30
C ALA A 16 -3.50 -4.01 3.22
N MET A 17 -3.05 -3.38 2.13
CA MET A 17 -1.64 -3.02 1.97
C MET A 17 -1.20 -1.95 2.97
N LEU A 18 -2.02 -0.94 3.20
CA LEU A 18 -1.72 0.10 4.19
C LEU A 18 -1.61 -0.49 5.60
N ARG A 19 -2.49 -1.44 5.94
CA ARG A 19 -2.42 -2.11 7.23
C ARG A 19 -1.13 -2.93 7.37
N ALA A 20 -0.67 -3.55 6.29
CA ALA A 20 0.60 -4.26 6.29
C ALA A 20 1.76 -3.31 6.57
N LEU A 21 1.75 -2.13 5.95
CA LEU A 21 2.76 -1.11 6.20
C LEU A 21 2.71 -0.63 7.66
N LYS A 22 1.51 -0.44 8.19
CA LYS A 22 1.33 -0.04 9.59
C LYS A 22 1.91 -1.09 10.55
N ALA A 23 1.81 -2.37 10.17
CA ALA A 23 2.34 -3.46 10.97
C ALA A 23 3.87 -3.60 10.88
N GLY A 24 4.53 -2.75 10.12
CA GLY A 24 5.98 -2.74 10.02
C GLY A 24 6.54 -3.44 8.80
N LYS A 25 5.69 -3.91 7.88
CA LYS A 25 6.14 -4.54 6.64
C LYS A 25 6.53 -3.43 5.66
N THR A 26 7.78 -3.43 5.21
CA THR A 26 8.32 -2.34 4.40
C THR A 26 8.64 -2.74 2.97
N SER A 27 8.78 -4.04 2.68
CA SER A 27 9.08 -4.50 1.33
C SER A 27 7.82 -5.01 0.63
N ALA A 28 7.81 -4.93 -0.70
CA ALA A 28 6.70 -5.47 -1.48
C ALA A 28 6.53 -6.98 -1.22
N GLU A 29 7.63 -7.70 -1.05
CA GLU A 29 7.60 -9.14 -0.76
C GLU A 29 6.91 -9.43 0.57
N ASP A 30 7.22 -8.66 1.60
CA ASP A 30 6.60 -8.83 2.91
C ASP A 30 5.12 -8.49 2.87
N VAL A 31 4.77 -7.42 2.17
CA VAL A 31 3.36 -7.04 2.00
C VAL A 31 2.60 -8.13 1.23
N ALA A 32 3.21 -8.69 0.21
CA ALA A 32 2.61 -9.79 -0.55
C ALA A 32 2.36 -11.01 0.34
N ALA A 33 3.33 -11.36 1.18
CA ALA A 33 3.21 -12.49 2.09
C ALA A 33 2.06 -12.30 3.09
N VAL A 34 1.94 -11.10 3.65
CA VAL A 34 0.92 -10.79 4.65
C VAL A 34 -0.48 -10.70 4.04
N THR A 35 -0.59 -10.12 2.85
CA THR A 35 -1.88 -9.91 2.20
C THR A 35 -2.33 -11.12 1.37
N GLY A 36 -1.43 -12.04 1.09
CA GLY A 36 -1.73 -13.21 0.25
C GLY A 36 -1.90 -12.86 -1.22
N ARG A 37 -1.45 -11.69 -1.65
CA ARG A 37 -1.58 -11.23 -3.04
C ARG A 37 -0.29 -11.47 -3.82
N PRO A 38 -0.39 -11.66 -5.15
CA PRO A 38 0.80 -11.80 -5.99
C PRO A 38 1.70 -10.56 -5.91
N LEU A 39 3.01 -10.78 -5.97
CA LEU A 39 3.98 -9.71 -5.84
C LEU A 39 3.78 -8.59 -6.87
N TYR A 40 3.48 -8.95 -8.13
CA TYR A 40 3.29 -7.94 -9.16
C TYR A 40 2.09 -7.02 -8.89
N ARG A 41 1.05 -7.56 -8.27
CA ARG A 41 -0.12 -6.76 -7.88
C ARG A 41 0.19 -5.87 -6.70
N VAL A 42 0.98 -6.37 -5.76
CA VAL A 42 1.39 -5.60 -4.60
C VAL A 42 2.26 -4.42 -5.04
N ARG A 43 3.20 -4.65 -5.94
CA ARG A 43 4.05 -3.57 -6.45
C ARG A 43 3.23 -2.49 -7.15
N SER A 44 2.30 -2.90 -7.99
CA SER A 44 1.40 -1.98 -8.68
C SER A 44 0.54 -1.21 -7.68
N GLY A 45 -0.02 -1.91 -6.70
CA GLY A 45 -0.87 -1.31 -5.68
C GLY A 45 -0.13 -0.33 -4.79
N LEU A 46 1.09 -0.68 -4.36
CA LEU A 46 1.92 0.23 -3.58
C LEU A 46 2.25 1.50 -4.36
N ARG A 47 2.51 1.37 -5.65
CA ARG A 47 2.74 2.51 -6.52
C ARG A 47 1.53 3.43 -6.58
N ASP A 48 0.33 2.86 -6.70
CA ASP A 48 -0.91 3.63 -6.68
C ASP A 48 -1.08 4.37 -5.36
N LEU A 49 -0.77 3.71 -4.24
CA LEU A 49 -0.86 4.32 -2.91
C LEU A 49 0.13 5.47 -2.75
N VAL A 50 1.35 5.30 -3.28
CA VAL A 50 2.35 6.37 -3.28
C VAL A 50 1.84 7.55 -4.11
N GLY A 51 1.28 7.29 -5.28
CA GLY A 51 0.71 8.33 -6.14
C GLY A 51 -0.43 9.08 -5.48
N ALA A 52 -1.18 8.42 -4.60
CA ALA A 52 -2.28 9.04 -3.87
C ALA A 52 -1.84 9.75 -2.57
N GLY A 53 -0.54 9.68 -2.23
CA GLY A 53 -0.02 10.30 -1.02
C GLY A 53 -0.27 9.50 0.25
N LEU A 54 -0.73 8.25 0.13
CA LEU A 54 -1.05 7.40 1.29
C LEU A 54 0.13 6.55 1.75
N ALA A 55 1.14 6.42 0.89
CA ALA A 55 2.37 5.71 1.22
C ALA A 55 3.54 6.48 0.61
N SER A 56 4.73 6.26 1.14
CA SER A 56 5.95 6.82 0.60
C SER A 56 6.88 5.69 0.17
N GLU A 57 7.76 5.97 -0.78
CA GLU A 57 8.71 5.02 -1.30
C GLU A 57 10.12 5.57 -1.13
N SER A 58 11.02 4.72 -0.67
CA SER A 58 12.44 5.05 -0.56
C SER A 58 13.24 3.83 -1.02
N GLY A 59 13.80 3.89 -2.24
CA GLY A 59 14.45 2.73 -2.82
C GLY A 59 13.47 1.60 -3.01
N GLU A 60 13.70 0.48 -2.35
CA GLU A 60 12.83 -0.69 -2.43
C GLU A 60 11.92 -0.83 -1.22
N THR A 61 11.88 0.18 -0.35
CA THR A 61 11.06 0.14 0.84
C THR A 61 9.88 1.11 0.73
N TYR A 62 8.83 0.80 1.46
CA TYR A 62 7.61 1.59 1.51
C TYR A 62 7.27 1.89 2.95
N ALA A 63 6.64 3.03 3.18
CA ALA A 63 6.24 3.43 4.52
C ALA A 63 4.87 4.09 4.46
N LEU A 64 4.13 4.00 5.57
CA LEU A 64 2.84 4.64 5.69
C LEU A 64 3.05 6.14 5.91
N THR A 65 2.34 6.96 5.15
CA THR A 65 2.36 8.40 5.36
C THR A 65 1.38 8.78 6.46
N LYS A 66 1.44 10.02 6.90
CA LYS A 66 0.48 10.58 7.86
C LYS A 66 -0.93 10.49 7.29
N GLU A 67 -1.11 10.80 6.03
CA GLU A 67 -2.38 10.74 5.33
C GLU A 67 -2.90 9.30 5.27
N GLY A 68 -2.02 8.35 4.97
CA GLY A 68 -2.38 6.93 4.95
C GLY A 68 -2.78 6.42 6.32
N ALA A 69 -2.07 6.83 7.36
CA ALA A 69 -2.39 6.43 8.73
C ALA A 69 -3.74 7.01 9.18
N ALA A 70 -4.09 8.20 8.72
CA ALA A 70 -5.32 8.86 9.13
C ALA A 70 -6.59 8.14 8.68
N ILE A 71 -6.51 7.33 7.64
CA ILE A 71 -7.69 6.62 7.11
C ILE A 71 -7.80 5.17 7.62
N LEU A 72 -6.88 4.75 8.47
CA LEU A 72 -6.90 3.38 9.02
C LEU A 72 -7.59 3.31 10.38
#